data_72cbe96456af7c460c1dc03b3e66687a
#
_entry.id   72cbe96456af7c460c1dc03b3e66687a
#
_cell.length_a   1.000
_cell.length_b   1.000
_cell.length_c   1.000
_cell.angle_alpha   90.00
_cell.angle_beta   90.00
_cell.angle_gamma   90.00
#
_symmetry.space_group_name_H-M   'P 1'
#
loop_
_entity.id
_entity.type
_entity.pdbx_description
1 polymer ?
#
loop_
_entity_poly.entity_id
_entity_poly.type
_entity_poly.pdbx_seq_one_letter_code
_entity_poly.pdbx_strand_id
1 'polypeptide(L)'
;MRKSALLFSCLAVMAAIPSTVWSQEAEYPIIVIPTATGEFTFPDGYQTPWDQIEIMVTEHLSPNLYVLHGSSGLDRGHPDASGGRALALFGPDGVLLVDTQNRQVADKTLAAIRSFTDGPIKVLVNSHIHSDHTGANAFFANQGALIFAQENLRLDMITPRRPGGPAPTRDPASVPVVTYRYDPTAPGEPAVTLNMNGETVDFIPMMPSHTGGDTVVRFRNADVIYIEDFYRNFGFPFAA
;
A
#
# COMPACT_ATOMS: atom_id res chain seq x y z
N MET A 1 59.01 11.46 49.79
CA MET A 1 57.90 10.61 49.36
C MET A 1 57.40 11.18 48.06
N ARG A 2 57.81 10.61 46.93
CA ARG A 2 57.36 11.02 45.56
C ARG A 2 56.29 10.09 45.12
N LYS A 3 55.12 10.64 44.80
CA LYS A 3 54.03 9.91 44.17
C LYS A 3 54.14 9.98 42.63
N SER A 4 54.39 8.85 42.01
CA SER A 4 54.42 8.70 40.56
C SER A 4 52.99 8.52 40.07
N ALA A 5 52.55 9.37 39.17
CA ALA A 5 51.31 9.24 38.45
C ALA A 5 51.55 8.46 37.14
N LEU A 6 50.91 7.30 36.97
CA LEU A 6 50.89 6.58 35.72
C LEU A 6 49.79 7.21 34.82
N LEU A 7 50.18 7.77 33.70
CA LEU A 7 49.29 8.10 32.61
C LEU A 7 48.99 6.83 31.81
N PHE A 8 47.74 6.41 31.80
CA PHE A 8 47.22 5.43 30.83
C PHE A 8 46.78 6.18 29.58
N SER A 9 47.49 5.98 28.50
CA SER A 9 47.16 6.45 27.17
C SER A 9 46.19 5.43 26.55
N CYS A 10 44.90 5.76 26.47
CA CYS A 10 43.96 4.98 25.67
C CYS A 10 44.12 5.33 24.20
N LEU A 11 44.75 4.47 23.44
CA LEU A 11 44.72 4.51 21.98
C LEU A 11 43.35 4.02 21.51
N ALA A 12 42.50 4.94 21.08
CA ALA A 12 41.24 4.58 20.37
C ALA A 12 41.62 4.17 18.95
N VAL A 13 41.58 2.88 18.67
CA VAL A 13 41.60 2.36 17.31
C VAL A 13 40.24 2.61 16.70
N MET A 14 40.09 3.66 15.90
CA MET A 14 38.96 3.82 14.99
C MET A 14 39.13 2.81 13.87
N ALA A 15 38.41 1.71 13.93
CA ALA A 15 38.20 0.83 12.79
C ALA A 15 37.34 1.58 11.78
N ALA A 16 37.94 2.01 10.67
CA ALA A 16 37.17 2.51 9.52
C ALA A 16 36.35 1.38 8.97
N ILE A 17 35.03 1.47 9.15
CA ILE A 17 34.06 0.61 8.44
C ILE A 17 34.10 1.09 7.00
N PRO A 18 34.42 0.23 6.02
CA PRO A 18 34.34 0.63 4.62
C PRO A 18 32.91 0.92 4.27
N SER A 19 32.64 2.16 3.88
CA SER A 19 31.39 2.60 3.26
C SER A 19 31.32 2.12 1.80
N THR A 20 31.31 0.82 1.61
CA THR A 20 31.02 0.21 0.32
C THR A 20 29.87 -0.75 0.55
N VAL A 21 28.81 -0.46 -0.05
CA VAL A 21 27.64 -1.21 -0.49
C VAL A 21 26.37 -0.41 -0.20
N TRP A 22 26.08 0.51 -1.04
CA TRP A 22 24.72 0.88 -1.46
C TRP A 22 24.88 1.68 -2.76
N SER A 23 25.29 1.00 -3.84
CA SER A 23 25.11 1.49 -5.19
C SER A 23 25.05 0.29 -6.14
N GLN A 24 24.03 -0.53 -6.00
CA GLN A 24 23.41 -1.07 -7.20
C GLN A 24 22.17 -0.21 -7.42
N GLU A 25 22.39 0.92 -8.09
CA GLU A 25 21.35 1.50 -8.91
C GLU A 25 20.93 0.38 -9.86
N ALA A 26 19.80 -0.27 -9.55
CA ALA A 26 19.10 -0.99 -10.57
C ALA A 26 18.84 0.07 -11.65
N GLU A 27 19.49 -0.04 -12.80
CA GLU A 27 19.13 0.71 -13.99
C GLU A 27 17.72 0.27 -14.39
N TYR A 28 16.73 0.83 -13.69
CA TYR A 28 15.38 0.84 -14.25
C TYR A 28 15.49 1.73 -15.47
N PRO A 29 15.16 1.24 -16.67
CA PRO A 29 15.10 2.10 -17.83
C PRO A 29 14.11 3.21 -17.49
N ILE A 30 14.61 4.43 -17.28
CA ILE A 30 13.77 5.61 -17.18
C ILE A 30 13.10 5.74 -18.54
N ILE A 31 11.89 5.23 -18.63
CA ILE A 31 11.06 5.45 -19.81
C ILE A 31 10.59 6.91 -19.67
N VAL A 32 11.35 7.82 -20.26
CA VAL A 32 10.91 9.19 -20.45
C VAL A 32 9.72 9.13 -21.40
N ILE A 33 8.53 9.28 -20.86
CA ILE A 33 7.32 9.41 -21.66
C ILE A 33 7.23 10.89 -22.04
N PRO A 34 7.45 11.26 -23.31
CA PRO A 34 7.33 12.64 -23.72
C PRO A 34 5.85 12.94 -23.97
N THR A 35 5.12 13.34 -22.94
CA THR A 35 3.86 14.04 -23.14
C THR A 35 3.90 15.35 -22.39
N ALA A 36 3.75 16.43 -23.13
CA ALA A 36 3.69 17.79 -22.61
C ALA A 36 2.48 18.02 -21.67
N THR A 37 1.58 17.05 -21.53
CA THR A 37 0.35 17.12 -20.74
C THR A 37 0.34 16.16 -19.56
N GLY A 38 1.33 15.26 -19.43
CA GLY A 38 1.34 14.25 -18.35
C GLY A 38 0.25 13.18 -18.47
N GLU A 39 -0.54 13.19 -19.54
CA GLU A 39 -1.51 12.14 -19.82
C GLU A 39 -0.81 10.92 -20.40
N PHE A 40 -1.05 9.80 -19.75
CA PHE A 40 -0.57 8.50 -20.19
C PHE A 40 -1.60 7.89 -21.14
N THR A 41 -1.20 7.63 -22.39
CA THR A 41 -2.05 6.93 -23.36
C THR A 41 -1.46 5.56 -23.68
N PHE A 42 -2.26 4.53 -23.43
CA PHE A 42 -1.93 3.20 -23.92
C PHE A 42 -2.04 3.16 -25.45
N PRO A 43 -1.21 2.36 -26.15
CA PRO A 43 -1.42 2.08 -27.56
C PRO A 43 -2.83 1.54 -27.81
N ASP A 44 -3.41 1.91 -28.95
CA ASP A 44 -4.72 1.38 -29.36
C ASP A 44 -4.72 -0.15 -29.31
N GLY A 45 -5.71 -0.73 -28.61
CA GLY A 45 -5.83 -2.17 -28.44
C GLY A 45 -4.91 -2.80 -27.38
N TYR A 46 -4.17 -1.99 -26.60
CA TYR A 46 -3.37 -2.52 -25.51
C TYR A 46 -4.25 -3.20 -24.45
N GLN A 47 -3.84 -4.37 -24.04
CA GLN A 47 -4.43 -5.08 -22.90
C GLN A 47 -3.31 -5.48 -21.94
N THR A 48 -3.53 -5.21 -20.65
CA THR A 48 -2.59 -5.62 -19.60
C THR A 48 -2.43 -7.14 -19.62
N PRO A 49 -1.20 -7.66 -19.70
CA PRO A 49 -0.95 -9.10 -19.76
C PRO A 49 -1.04 -9.72 -18.35
N TRP A 50 -2.26 -9.80 -17.81
CA TRP A 50 -2.53 -10.24 -16.44
C TRP A 50 -1.99 -11.63 -16.11
N ASP A 51 -1.91 -12.51 -17.10
CA ASP A 51 -1.35 -13.85 -17.00
C ASP A 51 0.16 -13.85 -16.74
N GLN A 52 0.87 -12.82 -17.19
CA GLN A 52 2.31 -12.67 -17.06
C GLN A 52 2.72 -11.86 -15.83
N ILE A 53 1.78 -11.13 -15.21
CA ILE A 53 2.08 -10.37 -13.99
C ILE A 53 2.23 -11.33 -12.83
N GLU A 54 3.29 -11.17 -12.06
CA GLU A 54 3.51 -11.85 -10.79
C GLU A 54 3.41 -10.84 -9.65
N ILE A 55 2.84 -11.27 -8.52
CA ILE A 55 2.85 -10.49 -7.28
C ILE A 55 3.92 -11.07 -6.38
N MET A 56 4.78 -10.21 -5.88
CA MET A 56 5.91 -10.61 -5.04
C MET A 56 6.04 -9.71 -3.82
N VAL A 57 6.75 -10.21 -2.81
CA VAL A 57 7.21 -9.39 -1.70
C VAL A 57 8.40 -8.58 -2.21
N THR A 58 8.27 -7.25 -2.25
CA THR A 58 9.31 -6.36 -2.74
C THR A 58 10.12 -5.71 -1.63
N GLU A 59 9.49 -5.49 -0.46
CA GLU A 59 10.14 -4.83 0.66
C GLU A 59 9.69 -5.45 1.99
N HIS A 60 10.63 -5.55 2.93
CA HIS A 60 10.39 -5.90 4.33
C HIS A 60 10.58 -4.63 5.18
N LEU A 61 9.49 -3.97 5.54
CA LEU A 61 9.53 -2.71 6.31
C LEU A 61 9.77 -2.95 7.80
N SER A 62 9.36 -4.13 8.29
CA SER A 62 9.65 -4.64 9.62
C SER A 62 9.66 -6.17 9.58
N PRO A 63 9.95 -6.89 10.68
CA PRO A 63 9.93 -8.35 10.69
C PRO A 63 8.59 -8.97 10.27
N ASN A 64 7.49 -8.22 10.36
CA ASN A 64 6.14 -8.68 10.07
C ASN A 64 5.26 -7.67 9.30
N LEU A 65 5.88 -6.72 8.60
CA LEU A 65 5.20 -5.76 7.73
C LEU A 65 5.89 -5.74 6.36
N TYR A 66 5.23 -6.30 5.35
CA TYR A 66 5.78 -6.49 4.01
C TYR A 66 4.99 -5.76 2.94
N VAL A 67 5.70 -5.28 1.91
CA VAL A 67 5.10 -4.69 0.71
C VAL A 67 4.92 -5.78 -0.34
N LEU A 68 3.73 -5.82 -0.92
CA LEU A 68 3.38 -6.67 -2.05
C LEU A 68 3.19 -5.81 -3.29
N HIS A 69 3.79 -6.24 -4.40
CA HIS A 69 3.79 -5.46 -5.61
C HIS A 69 3.88 -6.36 -6.85
N GLY A 70 3.34 -5.89 -7.97
CA GLY A 70 3.43 -6.61 -9.22
C GLY A 70 4.82 -6.54 -9.86
N SER A 71 5.10 -7.46 -10.76
CA SER A 71 6.32 -7.47 -11.55
C SER A 71 6.40 -6.21 -12.43
N SER A 72 7.50 -5.49 -12.32
CA SER A 72 7.75 -4.29 -13.13
C SER A 72 8.13 -4.63 -14.57
N GLY A 73 7.83 -3.72 -15.50
CA GLY A 73 8.33 -3.77 -16.87
C GLY A 73 7.45 -4.49 -17.89
N LEU A 74 6.34 -5.12 -17.47
CA LEU A 74 5.37 -5.74 -18.40
C LEU A 74 4.38 -4.75 -18.96
N ASP A 75 4.05 -3.71 -18.21
CA ASP A 75 3.19 -2.62 -18.63
C ASP A 75 4.03 -1.36 -18.86
N ARG A 76 4.07 -0.88 -20.09
CA ARG A 76 4.80 0.34 -20.44
C ARG A 76 4.20 1.61 -19.83
N GLY A 77 2.98 1.53 -19.34
CA GLY A 77 2.24 2.62 -18.78
C GLY A 77 2.33 2.76 -17.27
N HIS A 78 2.53 1.65 -16.63
CA HIS A 78 2.75 1.62 -15.22
C HIS A 78 4.05 0.88 -14.96
N PRO A 79 5.09 1.53 -14.41
CA PRO A 79 6.31 0.83 -13.98
C PRO A 79 5.97 -0.31 -13.03
N ASP A 80 4.80 -0.25 -12.44
CA ASP A 80 4.18 -1.21 -11.55
C ASP A 80 3.02 -1.90 -12.28
N ALA A 81 3.29 -3.00 -12.94
CA ALA A 81 2.35 -3.66 -13.85
C ALA A 81 1.01 -4.09 -13.21
N SER A 82 0.93 -4.24 -11.91
CA SER A 82 -0.32 -4.56 -11.19
C SER A 82 -1.11 -3.33 -10.75
N GLY A 83 -0.59 -2.12 -10.94
CA GLY A 83 -1.15 -0.90 -10.39
C GLY A 83 -0.70 -0.66 -8.95
N GLY A 84 -1.63 -0.51 -8.02
CA GLY A 84 -1.34 -0.19 -6.62
C GLY A 84 -0.45 -1.19 -5.90
N ARG A 85 0.18 -0.73 -4.84
CA ARG A 85 0.87 -1.59 -3.88
C ARG A 85 -0.11 -2.09 -2.82
N ALA A 86 0.24 -3.17 -2.13
CA ALA A 86 -0.46 -3.61 -0.94
C ALA A 86 0.52 -3.82 0.21
N LEU A 87 0.10 -3.61 1.46
CA LEU A 87 0.89 -3.93 2.64
C LEU A 87 0.23 -5.05 3.42
N ALA A 88 1.03 -6.00 3.90
CA ALA A 88 0.59 -7.06 4.77
C ALA A 88 1.30 -6.98 6.12
N LEU A 89 0.54 -6.73 7.20
CA LEU A 89 0.98 -6.91 8.58
C LEU A 89 0.48 -8.29 9.04
N PHE A 90 1.37 -9.14 9.52
CA PHE A 90 1.04 -10.53 9.86
C PHE A 90 1.61 -10.97 11.21
N GLY A 91 1.01 -12.01 11.79
CA GLY A 91 1.45 -12.58 13.06
C GLY A 91 0.34 -13.44 13.70
N PRO A 92 0.39 -13.66 15.04
CA PRO A 92 -0.55 -14.54 15.74
C PRO A 92 -2.02 -14.11 15.62
N ASP A 93 -2.28 -12.83 15.43
CA ASP A 93 -3.65 -12.30 15.30
C ASP A 93 -4.25 -12.52 13.90
N GLY A 94 -3.46 -13.01 12.94
CA GLY A 94 -3.80 -13.14 11.51
C GLY A 94 -3.16 -12.04 10.68
N VAL A 95 -3.74 -11.75 9.51
CA VAL A 95 -3.23 -10.74 8.57
C VAL A 95 -4.15 -9.54 8.52
N LEU A 96 -3.54 -8.34 8.60
CA LEU A 96 -4.14 -7.09 8.16
C LEU A 96 -3.53 -6.76 6.79
N LEU A 97 -4.39 -6.61 5.78
CA LEU A 97 -4.02 -6.25 4.42
C LEU A 97 -4.47 -4.80 4.14
N VAL A 98 -3.56 -3.97 3.65
CA VAL A 98 -3.88 -2.64 3.12
C VAL A 98 -3.93 -2.76 1.62
N ASP A 99 -5.09 -2.49 1.04
CA ASP A 99 -5.42 -2.64 -0.38
C ASP A 99 -5.30 -4.08 -0.93
N THR A 100 -5.87 -4.33 -2.09
CA THR A 100 -6.02 -5.68 -2.64
C THR A 100 -5.50 -5.83 -4.05
N GLN A 101 -5.05 -4.74 -4.65
CA GLN A 101 -4.67 -4.69 -6.06
C GLN A 101 -5.85 -5.01 -7.02
N ASN A 102 -5.56 -5.23 -8.29
CA ASN A 102 -6.55 -5.57 -9.29
C ASN A 102 -7.10 -6.98 -9.09
N ARG A 103 -8.36 -7.18 -9.46
CA ARG A 103 -9.06 -8.46 -9.36
C ARG A 103 -8.33 -9.60 -10.09
N GLN A 104 -7.70 -9.30 -11.22
CA GLN A 104 -7.05 -10.28 -12.08
C GLN A 104 -5.83 -10.94 -11.45
N VAL A 105 -5.27 -10.32 -10.41
CA VAL A 105 -4.09 -10.81 -9.69
C VAL A 105 -4.39 -11.25 -8.25
N ALA A 106 -5.67 -11.39 -7.90
CA ALA A 106 -6.11 -11.69 -6.54
C ALA A 106 -5.52 -13.00 -5.98
N ASP A 107 -5.51 -14.06 -6.79
CA ASP A 107 -4.93 -15.37 -6.44
C ASP A 107 -3.40 -15.29 -6.30
N LYS A 108 -2.75 -14.50 -7.12
CA LYS A 108 -1.30 -14.25 -7.07
C LYS A 108 -0.93 -13.43 -5.82
N THR A 109 -1.75 -12.42 -5.48
CA THR A 109 -1.60 -11.66 -4.23
C THR A 109 -1.72 -12.57 -3.02
N LEU A 110 -2.71 -13.46 -3.01
CA LEU A 110 -2.85 -14.46 -1.95
C LEU A 110 -1.64 -15.40 -1.91
N ALA A 111 -1.16 -15.89 -3.05
CA ALA A 111 0.01 -16.76 -3.12
C ALA A 111 1.27 -16.08 -2.57
N ALA A 112 1.47 -14.79 -2.86
CA ALA A 112 2.55 -13.99 -2.29
C ALA A 112 2.42 -13.89 -0.75
N ILE A 113 1.22 -13.65 -0.21
CA ILE A 113 0.98 -13.65 1.24
C ILE A 113 1.30 -15.02 1.83
N ARG A 114 0.90 -16.12 1.17
CA ARG A 114 1.15 -17.49 1.63
C ARG A 114 2.63 -17.91 1.59
N SER A 115 3.50 -17.14 0.93
CA SER A 115 4.94 -17.37 0.97
C SER A 115 5.57 -17.06 2.34
N PHE A 116 4.92 -16.28 3.19
CA PHE A 116 5.44 -15.88 4.50
C PHE A 116 4.48 -16.12 5.68
N THR A 117 3.19 -16.39 5.44
CA THR A 117 2.23 -16.69 6.52
C THR A 117 1.03 -17.50 6.04
N ASP A 118 0.61 -18.49 6.82
CA ASP A 118 -0.65 -19.22 6.63
C ASP A 118 -1.82 -18.59 7.42
N GLY A 119 -1.56 -17.50 8.15
CA GLY A 119 -2.56 -16.82 8.97
C GLY A 119 -3.77 -16.35 8.16
N PRO A 120 -5.00 -16.39 8.74
CA PRO A 120 -6.19 -15.91 8.05
C PRO A 120 -6.11 -14.38 7.83
N ILE A 121 -6.53 -13.92 6.66
CA ILE A 121 -6.69 -12.49 6.39
C ILE A 121 -7.97 -12.04 7.09
N LYS A 122 -7.85 -11.29 8.18
CA LYS A 122 -8.97 -10.88 9.03
C LYS A 122 -9.42 -9.47 8.77
N VAL A 123 -8.48 -8.58 8.50
CA VAL A 123 -8.72 -7.16 8.30
C VAL A 123 -8.20 -6.77 6.94
N LEU A 124 -9.03 -6.09 6.19
CA LEU A 124 -8.71 -5.44 4.94
C LEU A 124 -9.08 -3.97 5.07
N VAL A 125 -8.16 -3.06 4.85
CA VAL A 125 -8.46 -1.64 4.78
C VAL A 125 -8.19 -1.12 3.39
N ASN A 126 -9.15 -0.41 2.79
CA ASN A 126 -8.94 0.24 1.51
C ASN A 126 -8.49 1.69 1.70
N SER A 127 -7.42 2.05 1.01
CA SER A 127 -6.92 3.41 0.96
C SER A 127 -7.87 4.32 0.17
N HIS A 128 -8.28 3.91 -1.03
CA HIS A 128 -9.22 4.63 -1.89
C HIS A 128 -9.96 3.70 -2.88
N ILE A 129 -10.82 4.26 -3.76
CA ILE A 129 -11.80 3.49 -4.54
C ILE A 129 -11.25 2.86 -5.83
N HIS A 130 -10.09 3.23 -6.34
CA HIS A 130 -9.61 2.74 -7.62
C HIS A 130 -9.46 1.21 -7.66
N SER A 131 -9.55 0.64 -8.86
CA SER A 131 -9.63 -0.81 -9.03
C SER A 131 -8.34 -1.56 -8.69
N ASP A 132 -7.22 -0.91 -8.81
CA ASP A 132 -5.90 -1.43 -8.42
C ASP A 132 -5.66 -1.42 -6.90
N HIS A 133 -6.60 -0.86 -6.14
CA HIS A 133 -6.62 -0.86 -4.67
C HIS A 133 -7.80 -1.67 -4.09
N THR A 134 -8.93 -1.73 -4.80
CA THR A 134 -10.16 -2.39 -4.32
C THR A 134 -10.58 -3.60 -5.16
N GLY A 135 -9.88 -3.89 -6.25
CA GLY A 135 -10.34 -4.85 -7.26
C GLY A 135 -10.52 -6.26 -6.75
N ALA A 136 -9.66 -6.70 -5.82
CA ALA A 136 -9.77 -8.03 -5.24
C ALA A 136 -10.52 -8.08 -3.89
N ASN A 137 -11.21 -7.03 -3.48
CA ASN A 137 -11.96 -6.97 -2.22
C ASN A 137 -12.88 -8.20 -2.03
N ALA A 138 -13.71 -8.52 -3.03
CA ALA A 138 -14.64 -9.65 -2.94
C ALA A 138 -13.92 -10.99 -2.76
N PHE A 139 -12.76 -11.16 -3.40
CA PHE A 139 -11.95 -12.37 -3.28
C PHE A 139 -11.49 -12.60 -1.84
N PHE A 140 -11.01 -11.57 -1.17
CA PHE A 140 -10.55 -11.65 0.21
C PHE A 140 -11.71 -11.66 1.22
N ALA A 141 -12.79 -10.92 0.96
CA ALA A 141 -13.98 -10.94 1.81
C ALA A 141 -14.65 -12.33 1.83
N ASN A 142 -14.70 -13.01 0.70
CA ASN A 142 -15.21 -14.38 0.60
C ASN A 142 -14.34 -15.41 1.37
N GLN A 143 -13.13 -15.03 1.77
CA GLN A 143 -12.26 -15.81 2.63
C GLN A 143 -12.33 -15.37 4.11
N GLY A 144 -13.24 -14.46 4.44
CA GLY A 144 -13.51 -14.03 5.80
C GLY A 144 -12.89 -12.69 6.23
N ALA A 145 -12.24 -11.96 5.32
CA ALA A 145 -11.72 -10.63 5.62
C ALA A 145 -12.86 -9.62 5.84
N LEU A 146 -12.76 -8.83 6.90
CA LEU A 146 -13.63 -7.67 7.12
C LEU A 146 -13.04 -6.44 6.45
N ILE A 147 -13.81 -5.82 5.54
CA ILE A 147 -13.36 -4.64 4.80
C ILE A 147 -13.69 -3.37 5.57
N PHE A 148 -12.65 -2.57 5.83
CA PHE A 148 -12.71 -1.25 6.42
C PHE A 148 -12.45 -0.20 5.34
N ALA A 149 -13.21 0.90 5.34
CA ALA A 149 -12.91 2.05 4.49
C ALA A 149 -13.58 3.33 5.02
N GLN A 150 -13.16 4.47 4.50
CA GLN A 150 -13.90 5.70 4.69
C GLN A 150 -15.30 5.57 4.09
N GLU A 151 -16.30 6.15 4.75
CA GLU A 151 -17.71 6.04 4.33
C GLU A 151 -17.95 6.51 2.90
N ASN A 152 -17.28 7.58 2.47
CA ASN A 152 -17.44 8.09 1.10
C ASN A 152 -17.02 7.05 0.06
N LEU A 153 -15.93 6.31 0.30
CA LEU A 153 -15.54 5.20 -0.58
C LEU A 153 -16.69 4.17 -0.72
N ARG A 154 -17.29 3.78 0.40
CA ARG A 154 -18.44 2.88 0.35
C ARG A 154 -19.60 3.47 -0.44
N LEU A 155 -19.93 4.75 -0.19
CA LEU A 155 -21.01 5.43 -0.90
C LEU A 155 -20.75 5.48 -2.40
N ASP A 156 -19.52 5.77 -2.83
CA ASP A 156 -19.14 5.78 -4.25
C ASP A 156 -19.23 4.40 -4.91
N MET A 157 -19.09 3.33 -4.11
CA MET A 157 -19.28 1.96 -4.60
C MET A 157 -20.73 1.58 -4.85
N ILE A 158 -21.69 2.15 -4.10
CA ILE A 158 -23.10 1.73 -4.11
C ILE A 158 -24.05 2.78 -4.67
N THR A 159 -23.62 4.02 -4.82
CA THR A 159 -24.46 5.12 -5.28
C THR A 159 -24.28 5.35 -6.78
N PRO A 160 -25.37 5.61 -7.52
CA PRO A 160 -25.27 6.02 -8.93
C PRO A 160 -24.42 7.28 -9.09
N ARG A 161 -23.47 7.27 -10.03
CA ARG A 161 -22.61 8.43 -10.32
C ARG A 161 -23.36 9.66 -10.86
N ARG A 162 -24.59 9.45 -11.35
CA ARG A 162 -25.48 10.53 -11.85
C ARG A 162 -26.85 10.35 -11.23
N PRO A 163 -27.56 11.44 -10.87
CA PRO A 163 -28.95 11.35 -10.42
C PRO A 163 -29.82 10.59 -11.43
N GLY A 164 -30.55 9.57 -10.97
CA GLY A 164 -31.39 8.71 -11.81
C GLY A 164 -30.64 7.72 -12.71
N GLY A 165 -29.31 7.66 -12.63
CA GLY A 165 -28.52 6.65 -13.32
C GLY A 165 -28.57 5.27 -12.65
N PRO A 166 -28.07 4.22 -13.31
CA PRO A 166 -27.97 2.89 -12.69
C PRO A 166 -26.92 2.92 -11.55
N ALA A 167 -27.20 2.16 -10.50
CA ALA A 167 -26.20 1.91 -9.47
C ALA A 167 -25.00 1.16 -10.07
N PRO A 168 -23.78 1.37 -9.55
CA PRO A 168 -22.62 0.60 -9.97
C PRO A 168 -22.87 -0.90 -9.79
N THR A 169 -22.59 -1.69 -10.82
CA THR A 169 -22.67 -3.16 -10.73
C THR A 169 -21.38 -3.64 -10.08
N ARG A 170 -21.43 -3.97 -8.80
CA ARG A 170 -20.32 -4.52 -8.03
C ARG A 170 -20.75 -5.80 -7.32
N ASP A 171 -19.79 -6.70 -7.09
CA ASP A 171 -20.02 -7.82 -6.19
C ASP A 171 -20.32 -7.27 -4.78
N PRO A 172 -21.44 -7.62 -4.15
CA PRO A 172 -21.78 -7.16 -2.80
C PRO A 172 -20.70 -7.45 -1.76
N ALA A 173 -19.96 -8.55 -1.92
CA ALA A 173 -18.83 -8.89 -1.06
C ALA A 173 -17.65 -7.92 -1.17
N SER A 174 -17.57 -7.14 -2.27
CA SER A 174 -16.49 -6.14 -2.44
C SER A 174 -16.71 -4.86 -1.65
N VAL A 175 -17.93 -4.65 -1.13
CA VAL A 175 -18.31 -3.39 -0.49
C VAL A 175 -17.87 -3.37 0.97
N PRO A 176 -17.18 -2.32 1.45
CA PRO A 176 -16.74 -2.21 2.84
C PRO A 176 -17.90 -2.37 3.83
N VAL A 177 -17.70 -3.17 4.88
CA VAL A 177 -18.70 -3.44 5.92
C VAL A 177 -18.51 -2.61 7.18
N VAL A 178 -17.28 -2.17 7.43
CA VAL A 178 -16.95 -1.25 8.52
C VAL A 178 -16.54 0.08 7.94
N THR A 179 -17.26 1.14 8.29
CA THR A 179 -16.96 2.47 7.77
C THR A 179 -16.68 3.47 8.88
N TYR A 180 -15.85 4.45 8.55
CA TYR A 180 -15.51 5.60 9.39
C TYR A 180 -15.52 6.88 8.54
N ARG A 181 -15.52 8.04 9.20
CA ARG A 181 -15.68 9.33 8.54
C ARG A 181 -14.50 10.25 8.78
N TYR A 182 -14.25 11.12 7.83
CA TYR A 182 -13.41 12.29 8.04
C TYR A 182 -14.10 13.28 8.99
N ASP A 183 -13.35 13.74 9.99
CA ASP A 183 -13.80 14.80 10.88
C ASP A 183 -13.03 16.11 10.55
N PRO A 184 -13.70 17.12 9.99
CA PRO A 184 -13.06 18.38 9.65
C PRO A 184 -12.59 19.18 10.88
N THR A 185 -13.05 18.82 12.09
CA THR A 185 -12.62 19.48 13.35
C THR A 185 -11.36 18.82 13.94
N ALA A 186 -10.98 17.64 13.45
CA ALA A 186 -9.82 16.88 13.89
C ALA A 186 -9.04 16.30 12.68
N PRO A 187 -8.54 17.15 11.76
CA PRO A 187 -7.84 16.68 10.56
C PRO A 187 -6.53 15.97 10.93
N GLY A 188 -6.32 14.80 10.32
CA GLY A 188 -5.13 13.98 10.56
C GLY A 188 -5.21 13.07 11.80
N GLU A 189 -6.30 13.14 12.56
CA GLU A 189 -6.53 12.21 13.67
C GLU A 189 -7.08 10.87 13.15
N PRO A 190 -6.68 9.74 13.76
CA PRO A 190 -7.19 8.44 13.38
C PRO A 190 -8.66 8.29 13.76
N ALA A 191 -9.48 7.83 12.80
CA ALA A 191 -10.86 7.43 13.07
C ALA A 191 -10.96 6.01 13.64
N VAL A 192 -9.98 5.17 13.33
CA VAL A 192 -9.84 3.81 13.85
C VAL A 192 -8.40 3.57 14.24
N THR A 193 -8.19 2.96 15.41
CA THR A 193 -6.89 2.44 15.84
C THR A 193 -7.04 0.95 16.13
N LEU A 194 -6.25 0.12 15.48
CA LEU A 194 -6.17 -1.31 15.72
C LEU A 194 -4.85 -1.67 16.40
N ASN A 195 -4.91 -2.54 17.40
CA ASN A 195 -3.72 -3.16 17.99
C ASN A 195 -3.70 -4.63 17.54
N MET A 196 -2.74 -4.97 16.68
CA MET A 196 -2.68 -6.28 16.04
C MET A 196 -1.23 -6.67 15.74
N ASN A 197 -0.86 -7.90 16.03
CA ASN A 197 0.48 -8.45 15.76
C ASN A 197 1.65 -7.64 16.35
N GLY A 198 1.43 -7.02 17.51
CA GLY A 198 2.43 -6.18 18.17
C GLY A 198 2.57 -4.77 17.56
N GLU A 199 1.70 -4.40 16.64
CA GLU A 199 1.66 -3.08 15.99
C GLU A 199 0.41 -2.30 16.43
N THR A 200 0.53 -0.97 16.43
CA THR A 200 -0.60 -0.04 16.56
C THR A 200 -0.83 0.61 15.20
N VAL A 201 -1.94 0.27 14.56
CA VAL A 201 -2.28 0.71 13.21
C VAL A 201 -3.42 1.71 13.25
N ASP A 202 -3.19 2.90 12.72
CA ASP A 202 -4.18 3.97 12.59
C ASP A 202 -4.75 4.04 11.19
N PHE A 203 -6.06 4.11 11.05
CA PHE A 203 -6.75 4.49 9.83
C PHE A 203 -7.13 5.97 9.93
N ILE A 204 -6.47 6.80 9.15
CA ILE A 204 -6.59 8.26 9.16
C ILE A 204 -7.37 8.68 7.91
N PRO A 205 -8.66 9.00 8.04
CA PRO A 205 -9.44 9.46 6.91
C PRO A 205 -8.96 10.84 6.46
N MET A 206 -8.86 11.03 5.15
CA MET A 206 -8.46 12.30 4.57
C MET A 206 -9.68 13.06 4.05
N MET A 207 -9.57 14.38 3.98
CA MET A 207 -10.51 15.17 3.17
C MET A 207 -10.44 14.70 1.71
N PRO A 208 -11.51 14.86 0.91
CA PRO A 208 -11.46 14.51 -0.50
C PRO A 208 -10.23 15.12 -1.18
N SER A 209 -9.39 14.28 -1.77
CA SER A 209 -8.08 14.65 -2.32
C SER A 209 -7.82 13.93 -3.62
N HIS A 210 -7.31 12.68 -3.58
CA HIS A 210 -7.13 11.84 -4.76
C HIS A 210 -8.48 11.27 -5.23
N THR A 211 -9.31 10.85 -4.27
CA THR A 211 -10.71 10.46 -4.47
C THR A 211 -11.62 11.07 -3.39
N GLY A 212 -12.89 10.67 -3.34
CA GLY A 212 -13.82 11.16 -2.31
C GLY A 212 -13.67 10.51 -0.94
N GLY A 213 -12.97 9.37 -0.84
CA GLY A 213 -12.95 8.53 0.36
C GLY A 213 -11.57 8.00 0.74
N ASP A 214 -10.56 8.86 0.71
CA ASP A 214 -9.17 8.50 0.91
C ASP A 214 -8.82 8.24 2.38
N THR A 215 -7.93 7.27 2.61
CA THR A 215 -7.43 6.87 3.93
C THR A 215 -5.92 6.68 3.90
N VAL A 216 -5.22 7.34 4.80
CA VAL A 216 -3.82 7.08 5.11
C VAL A 216 -3.75 6.03 6.22
N VAL A 217 -2.83 5.06 6.10
CA VAL A 217 -2.62 4.04 7.13
C VAL A 217 -1.25 4.22 7.77
N ARG A 218 -1.22 4.41 9.10
CA ARG A 218 0.02 4.57 9.86
C ARG A 218 0.27 3.38 10.75
N PHE A 219 1.47 2.81 10.68
CA PHE A 219 1.99 1.76 11.55
C PHE A 219 2.96 2.42 12.53
N ARG A 220 2.52 2.61 13.77
CA ARG A 220 3.25 3.47 14.75
C ARG A 220 4.57 2.87 15.17
N ASN A 221 4.63 1.56 15.42
CA ASN A 221 5.83 0.91 15.96
C ASN A 221 6.88 0.69 14.87
N ALA A 222 6.45 0.39 13.65
CA ALA A 222 7.31 0.28 12.47
C ALA A 222 7.76 1.64 11.92
N ASP A 223 7.14 2.75 12.37
CA ASP A 223 7.34 4.11 11.86
C ASP A 223 7.11 4.22 10.35
N VAL A 224 6.05 3.57 9.86
CA VAL A 224 5.67 3.50 8.45
C VAL A 224 4.33 4.18 8.22
N ILE A 225 4.23 4.95 7.15
CA ILE A 225 2.99 5.56 6.67
C ILE A 225 2.74 5.09 5.23
N TYR A 226 1.57 4.50 5.01
CA TYR A 226 1.05 4.19 3.69
C TYR A 226 0.17 5.35 3.23
N ILE A 227 0.63 6.06 2.18
CA ILE A 227 0.00 7.29 1.67
C ILE A 227 -0.62 7.11 0.28
N GLU A 228 -0.54 5.90 -0.27
CA GLU A 228 -1.13 5.49 -1.56
C GLU A 228 -0.86 6.48 -2.71
N ASP A 229 -1.85 6.80 -3.53
CA ASP A 229 -1.71 7.62 -4.73
C ASP A 229 -1.56 9.13 -4.46
N PHE A 230 -1.44 9.56 -3.21
CA PHE A 230 -0.98 10.92 -2.89
C PHE A 230 0.46 11.18 -3.31
N TYR A 231 1.26 10.13 -3.51
CA TYR A 231 2.63 10.25 -3.96
C TYR A 231 2.87 9.38 -5.20
N ARG A 232 3.50 9.98 -6.20
CA ARG A 232 3.97 9.30 -7.40
C ARG A 232 5.42 9.68 -7.66
N ASN A 233 6.26 8.69 -7.94
CA ASN A 233 7.68 8.90 -8.23
C ASN A 233 7.96 9.32 -9.69
N PHE A 234 6.95 9.37 -10.55
CA PHE A 234 7.07 9.64 -11.99
C PHE A 234 6.06 10.67 -12.52
N GLY A 235 5.62 11.60 -11.70
CA GLY A 235 4.69 12.65 -12.09
C GLY A 235 3.96 13.27 -10.91
N PHE A 236 2.97 14.11 -11.22
CA PHE A 236 2.10 14.68 -10.21
C PHE A 236 0.95 13.71 -9.88
N PRO A 237 0.52 13.62 -8.62
CA PRO A 237 -0.70 12.92 -8.25
C PRO A 237 -1.91 13.47 -9.02
N PHE A 238 -2.84 12.60 -9.38
CA PHE A 238 -4.12 13.04 -9.92
C PHE A 238 -5.06 13.37 -8.74
N ALA A 239 -5.76 14.50 -8.86
CA ALA A 239 -6.93 14.82 -8.04
C ALA A 239 -8.19 14.55 -8.87
N ALA A 240 -9.17 13.86 -8.29
CA ALA A 240 -10.46 13.58 -8.92
C ALA A 240 -11.50 14.64 -8.57
#